data_3c79165027257e3cb58e67f1c12cdc09
#
_entry.id   3c79165027257e3cb58e67f1c12cdc09
#
_cell.length_a   1.000
_cell.length_b   1.000
_cell.length_c   1.000
_cell.angle_alpha   90.00
_cell.angle_beta   90.00
_cell.angle_gamma   90.00
#
_symmetry.space_group_name_H-M   'P 1'
#
loop_
_entity.id
_entity.type
_entity.pdbx_description
1 polymer ?
#
loop_
_entity_poly.entity_id
_entity_poly.type
_entity_poly.pdbx_seq_one_letter_code
_entity_poly.pdbx_strand_id
1 'polypeptide(L)'
;MTADEPSLTLLRSKLRDVPDFPTPGILFKDITPLLSDHHAMDAALSRLAQAVENLMFDVIAAPEARGFIFAAPLARHFSVGLALIRKPGKLPAATLSHTYSLEYGNDTLELHADSFEGMDSPRVLIVDDVLATGGTAAASAELIRSAGGVPVGLAVLIELAALNGRKILSDMTVRSVLSY
;
A
#
# COMPACT_ATOMS: atom_id res chain seq x y z
N MET A 1 -7.51 0.50 29.23
CA MET A 1 -6.56 0.12 28.15
C MET A 1 -7.32 -0.80 27.22
N THR A 2 -7.62 -0.35 26.02
CA THR A 2 -8.27 -1.18 25.02
C THR A 2 -7.28 -2.28 24.61
N ALA A 3 -7.78 -3.46 24.20
CA ALA A 3 -6.94 -4.59 23.75
C ALA A 3 -6.00 -4.23 22.57
N ASP A 4 -6.17 -3.04 22.03
CA ASP A 4 -5.46 -2.47 20.89
C ASP A 4 -4.10 -1.82 21.22
N GLU A 5 -3.94 -1.28 22.42
CA GLU A 5 -2.75 -0.49 22.83
C GLU A 5 -1.42 -1.28 22.81
N PRO A 6 -1.35 -2.53 23.31
CA PRO A 6 -0.08 -3.27 23.34
C PRO A 6 0.50 -3.56 21.95
N SER A 7 -0.34 -3.89 20.96
CA SER A 7 0.12 -4.17 19.60
C SER A 7 0.62 -2.92 18.88
N LEU A 8 -0.04 -1.77 19.04
CA LEU A 8 0.41 -0.50 18.48
C LEU A 8 1.74 -0.05 19.11
N THR A 9 1.91 -0.26 20.42
CA THR A 9 3.17 0.01 21.13
C THR A 9 4.30 -0.85 20.58
N LEU A 10 4.06 -2.15 20.37
CA LEU A 10 5.02 -3.06 19.75
C LEU A 10 5.41 -2.57 18.36
N LEU A 11 4.43 -2.27 17.49
CA LEU A 11 4.69 -1.79 16.13
C LEU A 11 5.54 -0.52 16.14
N ARG A 12 5.19 0.48 16.97
CA ARG A 12 5.97 1.73 17.12
C ARG A 12 7.41 1.47 17.55
N SER A 13 7.63 0.53 18.49
CA SER A 13 8.98 0.19 18.97
C SER A 13 9.87 -0.48 17.93
N LYS A 14 9.28 -1.03 16.86
CA LYS A 14 9.98 -1.72 15.78
C LYS A 14 10.12 -0.88 14.51
N LEU A 15 9.75 0.39 14.55
CA LEU A 15 10.05 1.34 13.49
C LEU A 15 11.34 2.09 13.83
N ARG A 16 12.19 2.24 12.85
CA ARG A 16 13.45 2.98 12.99
C ARG A 16 13.35 4.31 12.25
N ASP A 17 13.63 5.39 12.96
CA ASP A 17 13.75 6.71 12.38
C ASP A 17 15.12 6.89 11.77
N VAL A 18 15.16 7.20 10.47
CA VAL A 18 16.38 7.48 9.72
C VAL A 18 16.29 8.91 9.21
N PRO A 19 17.00 9.86 9.88
CA PRO A 19 17.02 11.24 9.43
C PRO A 19 17.80 11.38 8.10
N ASP A 20 17.41 12.38 7.33
CA ASP A 20 18.08 12.77 6.09
C ASP A 20 18.18 11.67 5.03
N PHE A 21 17.16 10.81 4.91
CA PHE A 21 17.08 9.75 3.91
C PHE A 21 15.75 9.82 3.13
N PRO A 22 15.78 9.69 1.77
CA PRO A 22 16.93 9.58 0.87
C PRO A 22 17.65 10.91 0.63
N THR A 23 17.08 12.03 1.09
CA THR A 23 17.64 13.37 0.94
C THR A 23 17.57 14.14 2.25
N PRO A 24 18.44 15.16 2.48
CA PRO A 24 18.42 15.99 3.67
C PRO A 24 17.03 16.59 3.95
N GLY A 25 16.62 16.60 5.22
CA GLY A 25 15.32 17.11 5.69
C GLY A 25 14.18 16.08 5.69
N ILE A 26 14.37 14.87 5.15
CA ILE A 26 13.38 13.80 5.19
C ILE A 26 13.65 12.86 6.37
N LEU A 27 12.64 12.64 7.21
CA LEU A 27 12.67 11.61 8.25
C LEU A 27 12.00 10.34 7.70
N PHE A 28 12.82 9.36 7.32
CA PHE A 28 12.34 8.10 6.79
C PHE A 28 11.96 7.13 7.92
N LYS A 29 10.80 6.50 7.80
CA LYS A 29 10.34 5.45 8.72
C LYS A 29 10.72 4.08 8.15
N ASP A 30 11.81 3.52 8.64
CA ASP A 30 12.29 2.21 8.22
C ASP A 30 11.57 1.08 8.94
N ILE A 31 10.90 0.24 8.17
CA ILE A 31 10.14 -0.92 8.66
C ILE A 31 10.96 -2.19 8.77
N THR A 32 12.25 -2.19 8.38
CA THR A 32 13.05 -3.43 8.34
C THR A 32 13.18 -4.13 9.70
N PRO A 33 13.29 -3.41 10.85
CA PRO A 33 13.29 -4.06 12.15
C PRO A 33 11.94 -4.74 12.47
N LEU A 34 10.83 -4.17 11.99
CA LEU A 34 9.50 -4.77 12.13
C LEU A 34 9.40 -6.06 11.31
N LEU A 35 9.88 -6.04 10.07
CA LEU A 35 9.86 -7.22 9.19
C LEU A 35 10.69 -8.38 9.73
N SER A 36 11.74 -8.09 10.49
CA SER A 36 12.62 -9.09 11.09
C SER A 36 12.10 -9.67 12.40
N ASP A 37 11.01 -9.12 12.95
CA ASP A 37 10.42 -9.56 14.21
C ASP A 37 9.07 -10.25 13.92
N HIS A 38 9.00 -11.56 14.20
CA HIS A 38 7.80 -12.36 13.95
C HIS A 38 6.55 -11.79 14.63
N HIS A 39 6.65 -11.38 15.90
CA HIS A 39 5.50 -10.85 16.65
C HIS A 39 5.03 -9.49 16.11
N ALA A 40 5.97 -8.64 15.71
CA ALA A 40 5.65 -7.34 15.11
C ALA A 40 5.03 -7.52 13.71
N MET A 41 5.55 -8.43 12.91
CA MET A 41 4.99 -8.74 11.59
C MET A 41 3.56 -9.30 11.71
N ASP A 42 3.34 -10.23 12.62
CA ASP A 42 2.01 -10.80 12.87
C ASP A 42 1.02 -9.72 13.36
N ALA A 43 1.45 -8.87 14.28
CA ALA A 43 0.65 -7.73 14.74
C ALA A 43 0.32 -6.75 13.61
N ALA A 44 1.28 -6.45 12.71
CA ALA A 44 1.06 -5.57 11.56
C ALA A 44 0.01 -6.14 10.60
N LEU A 45 0.12 -7.42 10.25
CA LEU A 45 -0.83 -8.11 9.37
C LEU A 45 -2.23 -8.18 10.00
N SER A 46 -2.32 -8.52 11.27
CA SER A 46 -3.59 -8.57 11.99
C SER A 46 -4.28 -7.20 12.04
N ARG A 47 -3.51 -6.12 12.25
CA ARG A 47 -4.03 -4.76 12.25
C ARG A 47 -4.47 -4.28 10.88
N LEU A 48 -3.70 -4.58 9.84
CA LEU A 48 -4.10 -4.27 8.47
C LEU A 48 -5.37 -5.01 8.08
N ALA A 49 -5.48 -6.31 8.42
CA ALA A 49 -6.68 -7.09 8.15
C ALA A 49 -7.91 -6.48 8.86
N GLN A 50 -7.79 -6.17 10.15
CA GLN A 50 -8.85 -5.54 10.94
C GLN A 50 -9.28 -4.18 10.35
N ALA A 51 -8.32 -3.37 9.90
CA ALA A 51 -8.62 -2.05 9.35
C ALA A 51 -9.48 -2.09 8.09
N VAL A 52 -9.45 -3.21 7.35
CA VAL A 52 -10.17 -3.38 6.07
C VAL A 52 -11.29 -4.42 6.12
N GLU A 53 -11.57 -5.05 7.27
CA GLU A 53 -12.57 -6.12 7.40
C GLU A 53 -13.98 -5.74 6.93
N ASN A 54 -14.32 -4.46 7.04
CA ASN A 54 -15.61 -3.90 6.62
C ASN A 54 -15.60 -3.36 5.18
N LEU A 55 -14.50 -3.50 4.44
CA LEU A 55 -14.42 -3.10 3.03
C LEU A 55 -14.72 -4.31 2.14
N MET A 56 -15.51 -4.07 1.11
CA MET A 56 -15.82 -5.08 0.10
C MET A 56 -14.83 -4.94 -1.06
N PHE A 57 -14.02 -5.96 -1.28
CA PHE A 57 -13.06 -6.02 -2.40
C PHE A 57 -12.93 -7.45 -2.91
N ASP A 58 -12.54 -7.59 -4.17
CA ASP A 58 -12.45 -8.85 -4.89
C ASP A 58 -10.98 -9.22 -5.20
N VAL A 59 -10.10 -8.21 -5.23
CA VAL A 59 -8.66 -8.33 -5.51
C VAL A 59 -7.89 -7.36 -4.64
N ILE A 60 -6.66 -7.73 -4.25
CA ILE A 60 -5.68 -6.80 -3.68
C ILE A 60 -4.67 -6.43 -4.77
N ALA A 61 -4.33 -5.17 -4.90
CA ALA A 61 -3.22 -4.68 -5.71
C ALA A 61 -2.14 -4.06 -4.83
N ALA A 62 -0.87 -4.21 -5.19
CA ALA A 62 0.22 -3.66 -4.40
C ALA A 62 1.35 -3.11 -5.27
N PRO A 63 1.87 -1.90 -4.96
CA PRO A 63 3.06 -1.37 -5.62
C PRO A 63 4.35 -2.00 -5.06
N GLU A 64 5.36 -2.15 -5.95
CA GLU A 64 6.66 -2.67 -5.53
C GLU A 64 7.40 -1.66 -4.65
N ALA A 65 8.22 -2.14 -3.75
CA ALA A 65 8.41 -3.55 -3.42
C ALA A 65 7.78 -3.89 -2.07
N ARG A 66 7.71 -2.90 -1.14
CA ARG A 66 7.32 -3.14 0.25
C ARG A 66 5.84 -3.44 0.41
N GLY A 67 4.99 -2.90 -0.48
CA GLY A 67 3.57 -3.24 -0.53
C GLY A 67 3.32 -4.74 -0.67
N PHE A 68 4.15 -5.46 -1.44
CA PHE A 68 4.03 -6.92 -1.64
C PHE A 68 4.13 -7.72 -0.35
N ILE A 69 4.93 -7.24 0.60
CA ILE A 69 5.20 -7.93 1.88
C ILE A 69 3.90 -8.07 2.69
N PHE A 70 3.07 -7.04 2.67
CA PHE A 70 1.79 -7.02 3.39
C PHE A 70 0.64 -7.55 2.53
N ALA A 71 0.66 -7.25 1.24
CA ALA A 71 -0.42 -7.61 0.32
C ALA A 71 -0.58 -9.13 0.14
N ALA A 72 0.52 -9.87 -0.02
CA ALA A 72 0.45 -11.31 -0.24
C ALA A 72 -0.17 -12.07 0.94
N PRO A 73 0.23 -11.85 2.21
CA PRO A 73 -0.44 -12.45 3.36
C PRO A 73 -1.90 -12.03 3.50
N LEU A 74 -2.23 -10.75 3.21
CA LEU A 74 -3.61 -10.26 3.26
C LEU A 74 -4.48 -10.90 2.18
N ALA A 75 -3.98 -11.03 0.94
CA ALA A 75 -4.69 -11.72 -0.13
C ALA A 75 -5.01 -13.17 0.26
N ARG A 76 -4.06 -13.86 0.87
CA ARG A 76 -4.27 -15.21 1.42
C ARG A 76 -5.31 -15.22 2.54
N HIS A 77 -5.25 -14.25 3.47
CA HIS A 77 -6.19 -14.13 4.59
C HIS A 77 -7.64 -13.94 4.13
N PHE A 78 -7.85 -13.04 3.16
CA PHE A 78 -9.18 -12.75 2.62
C PHE A 78 -9.61 -13.68 1.48
N SER A 79 -8.75 -14.62 1.07
CA SER A 79 -9.01 -15.57 -0.02
C SER A 79 -9.32 -14.87 -1.36
N VAL A 80 -8.58 -13.81 -1.68
CA VAL A 80 -8.70 -13.02 -2.91
C VAL A 80 -7.41 -13.07 -3.74
N GLY A 81 -7.48 -12.64 -5.00
CA GLY A 81 -6.33 -12.52 -5.89
C GLY A 81 -5.39 -11.38 -5.50
N LEU A 82 -4.16 -11.41 -6.07
CA LEU A 82 -3.15 -10.37 -5.91
C LEU A 82 -2.66 -9.88 -7.28
N ALA A 83 -2.81 -8.59 -7.57
CA ALA A 83 -2.27 -7.91 -8.73
C ALA A 83 -1.00 -7.14 -8.35
N LEU A 84 0.08 -7.31 -9.13
CA LEU A 84 1.37 -6.68 -8.86
C LEU A 84 1.52 -5.42 -9.69
N ILE A 85 1.75 -4.28 -9.03
CA ILE A 85 2.08 -3.01 -9.67
C ILE A 85 3.59 -2.81 -9.55
N ARG A 86 4.28 -2.59 -10.67
CA ARG A 86 5.72 -2.62 -10.72
C ARG A 86 6.34 -1.41 -11.43
N LYS A 87 7.62 -1.21 -11.23
CA LYS A 87 8.43 -0.27 -12.02
C LYS A 87 8.57 -0.77 -13.47
N PRO A 88 8.82 0.15 -14.43
CA PRO A 88 8.90 -0.22 -15.86
C PRO A 88 9.86 -1.36 -16.15
N GLY A 89 9.42 -2.25 -17.06
CA GLY A 89 10.23 -3.38 -17.54
C GLY A 89 10.40 -4.52 -16.53
N LYS A 90 9.60 -4.57 -15.46
CA LYS A 90 9.64 -5.67 -14.47
C LYS A 90 8.55 -6.71 -14.69
N LEU A 91 7.59 -6.45 -15.56
CA LEU A 91 6.51 -7.37 -15.90
C LEU A 91 6.76 -7.99 -17.27
N PRO A 92 6.59 -9.34 -17.43
CA PRO A 92 7.02 -10.05 -18.63
C PRO A 92 6.01 -10.02 -19.79
N ALA A 93 4.75 -9.58 -19.56
CA ALA A 93 3.70 -9.56 -20.60
C ALA A 93 3.27 -8.12 -20.95
N ALA A 94 2.18 -7.95 -21.71
CA ALA A 94 1.63 -6.64 -22.03
C ALA A 94 1.22 -5.88 -20.77
N THR A 95 1.63 -4.61 -20.68
CA THR A 95 1.39 -3.75 -19.52
C THR A 95 0.63 -2.49 -19.90
N LEU A 96 -0.11 -1.98 -18.93
CA LEU A 96 -0.57 -0.59 -18.86
C LEU A 96 0.43 0.19 -18.02
N SER A 97 0.75 1.41 -18.43
CA SER A 97 1.71 2.28 -17.75
C SER A 97 1.05 3.59 -17.34
N HIS A 98 1.41 4.08 -16.16
CA HIS A 98 1.00 5.40 -15.70
C HIS A 98 2.20 6.15 -15.12
N THR A 99 2.48 7.35 -15.69
CA THR A 99 3.54 8.25 -15.23
C THR A 99 2.94 9.34 -14.37
N TYR A 100 3.53 9.59 -13.21
CA TYR A 100 3.08 10.60 -12.27
C TYR A 100 4.25 11.44 -11.77
N SER A 101 3.96 12.68 -11.39
CA SER A 101 4.97 13.61 -10.89
C SER A 101 5.21 13.42 -9.41
N LEU A 102 6.46 13.43 -9.03
CA LEU A 102 6.95 13.53 -7.65
C LEU A 102 7.54 14.92 -7.44
N GLU A 103 7.83 15.29 -6.18
CA GLU A 103 8.48 16.59 -5.87
C GLU A 103 9.82 16.77 -6.60
N TYR A 104 10.51 15.67 -6.93
CA TYR A 104 11.84 15.67 -7.55
C TYR A 104 11.90 14.80 -8.83
N GLY A 105 10.89 14.91 -9.70
CA GLY A 105 10.87 14.21 -10.99
C GLY A 105 9.60 13.44 -11.26
N ASN A 106 9.64 12.60 -12.29
CA ASN A 106 8.55 11.72 -12.65
C ASN A 106 8.90 10.28 -12.29
N ASP A 107 7.90 9.52 -11.89
CA ASP A 107 8.01 8.09 -11.71
C ASP A 107 6.93 7.38 -12.54
N THR A 108 7.15 6.13 -12.88
CA THR A 108 6.22 5.35 -13.71
C THR A 108 5.96 4.01 -13.05
N LEU A 109 4.71 3.60 -13.07
CA LEU A 109 4.27 2.28 -12.64
C LEU A 109 3.61 1.54 -13.79
N GLU A 110 3.66 0.22 -13.72
CA GLU A 110 3.06 -0.70 -14.70
C GLU A 110 2.22 -1.75 -13.99
N LEU A 111 1.13 -2.14 -14.66
CA LEU A 111 0.26 -3.25 -14.29
C LEU A 111 0.04 -4.10 -15.54
N HIS A 112 -0.02 -5.43 -15.44
CA HIS A 112 -0.40 -6.27 -16.54
C HIS A 112 -1.78 -5.88 -17.08
N ALA A 113 -1.90 -5.77 -18.40
CA ALA A 113 -3.14 -5.37 -19.05
C ALA A 113 -4.29 -6.37 -18.81
N ASP A 114 -3.96 -7.63 -18.56
CA ASP A 114 -4.86 -8.75 -18.29
C ASP A 114 -5.05 -9.04 -16.79
N SER A 115 -4.60 -8.14 -15.90
CA SER A 115 -4.65 -8.36 -14.42
C SER A 115 -6.04 -8.71 -13.89
N PHE A 116 -7.09 -8.28 -14.58
CA PHE A 116 -8.48 -8.48 -14.18
C PHE A 116 -9.30 -9.20 -15.27
N GLU A 117 -8.62 -9.93 -16.16
CA GLU A 117 -9.29 -10.68 -17.24
C GLU A 117 -10.32 -11.67 -16.66
N GLY A 118 -11.53 -11.69 -17.23
CA GLY A 118 -12.63 -12.54 -16.76
C GLY A 118 -13.39 -12.03 -15.56
N MET A 119 -13.00 -10.89 -14.99
CA MET A 119 -13.74 -10.22 -13.89
C MET A 119 -14.56 -9.05 -14.45
N ASP A 120 -15.77 -8.86 -13.92
CA ASP A 120 -16.61 -7.70 -14.28
C ASP A 120 -16.43 -6.60 -13.23
N SER A 121 -15.65 -5.57 -13.60
CA SER A 121 -15.38 -4.38 -12.76
C SER A 121 -14.98 -4.73 -11.32
N PRO A 122 -13.92 -5.55 -11.10
CA PRO A 122 -13.57 -6.01 -9.76
C PRO A 122 -13.20 -4.83 -8.85
N ARG A 123 -13.67 -4.91 -7.61
CA ARG A 123 -13.30 -3.96 -6.56
C ARG A 123 -11.91 -4.28 -6.08
N VAL A 124 -11.01 -3.30 -6.11
CA VAL A 124 -9.59 -3.51 -5.83
C VAL A 124 -9.17 -2.71 -4.61
N LEU A 125 -8.64 -3.39 -3.59
CA LEU A 125 -7.97 -2.78 -2.45
C LEU A 125 -6.50 -2.61 -2.76
N ILE A 126 -5.98 -1.38 -2.64
CA ILE A 126 -4.54 -1.12 -2.73
C ILE A 126 -3.91 -1.33 -1.34
N VAL A 127 -2.78 -2.04 -1.29
CA VAL A 127 -2.03 -2.26 -0.04
C VAL A 127 -0.59 -1.83 -0.23
N ASP A 128 -0.10 -0.96 0.68
CA ASP A 128 1.30 -0.52 0.69
C ASP A 128 1.83 -0.42 2.13
N ASP A 129 3.12 -0.18 2.30
CA ASP A 129 3.73 0.04 3.61
C ASP A 129 3.48 1.45 4.14
N VAL A 130 3.52 2.47 3.27
CA VAL A 130 3.45 3.87 3.69
C VAL A 130 2.59 4.72 2.76
N LEU A 131 1.77 5.59 3.34
CA LEU A 131 1.16 6.72 2.66
C LEU A 131 1.93 8.00 3.03
N ALA A 132 2.68 8.54 2.06
CA ALA A 132 3.37 9.82 2.16
C ALA A 132 2.54 10.92 1.45
N THR A 133 2.99 11.39 0.31
CA THR A 133 2.25 12.40 -0.49
C THR A 133 1.04 11.82 -1.24
N GLY A 134 0.97 10.48 -1.36
CA GLY A 134 -0.13 9.78 -2.03
C GLY A 134 0.08 9.52 -3.52
N GLY A 135 1.16 10.02 -4.13
CA GLY A 135 1.41 9.90 -5.57
C GLY A 135 1.40 8.45 -6.07
N THR A 136 2.10 7.55 -5.38
CA THR A 136 2.14 6.11 -5.71
C THR A 136 0.75 5.47 -5.64
N ALA A 137 -0.03 5.79 -4.59
CA ALA A 137 -1.38 5.25 -4.42
C ALA A 137 -2.34 5.78 -5.51
N ALA A 138 -2.26 7.07 -5.85
CA ALA A 138 -3.06 7.66 -6.92
C ALA A 138 -2.71 7.05 -8.28
N ALA A 139 -1.42 6.90 -8.60
CA ALA A 139 -0.95 6.25 -9.83
C ALA A 139 -1.42 4.78 -9.90
N SER A 140 -1.38 4.07 -8.77
CA SER A 140 -1.90 2.69 -8.67
C SER A 140 -3.40 2.65 -8.96
N ALA A 141 -4.17 3.60 -8.43
CA ALA A 141 -5.61 3.70 -8.68
C ALA A 141 -5.92 3.95 -10.16
N GLU A 142 -5.17 4.82 -10.84
CA GLU A 142 -5.34 5.08 -12.27
C GLU A 142 -5.01 3.84 -13.12
N LEU A 143 -3.97 3.08 -12.78
CA LEU A 143 -3.65 1.81 -13.45
C LEU A 143 -4.78 0.78 -13.28
N ILE A 144 -5.32 0.67 -12.06
CA ILE A 144 -6.45 -0.23 -11.77
C ILE A 144 -7.66 0.15 -12.62
N ARG A 145 -8.01 1.45 -12.70
CA ARG A 145 -9.11 1.92 -13.56
C ARG A 145 -8.86 1.62 -15.04
N SER A 146 -7.63 1.87 -15.50
CA SER A 146 -7.24 1.60 -16.89
C SER A 146 -7.33 0.10 -17.24
N ALA A 147 -7.14 -0.79 -16.28
CA ALA A 147 -7.28 -2.23 -16.43
C ALA A 147 -8.75 -2.73 -16.24
N GLY A 148 -9.72 -1.83 -16.01
CA GLY A 148 -11.14 -2.18 -15.84
C GLY A 148 -11.53 -2.50 -14.40
N GLY A 149 -10.65 -2.31 -13.42
CA GLY A 149 -10.97 -2.47 -11.99
C GLY A 149 -11.49 -1.17 -11.35
N VAL A 150 -12.09 -1.31 -10.17
CA VAL A 150 -12.60 -0.21 -9.35
C VAL A 150 -11.78 -0.10 -8.07
N PRO A 151 -10.88 0.89 -7.92
CA PRO A 151 -10.14 1.07 -6.67
C PRO A 151 -11.10 1.54 -5.56
N VAL A 152 -11.26 0.74 -4.51
CA VAL A 152 -12.23 1.01 -3.42
C VAL A 152 -11.55 1.54 -2.16
N GLY A 153 -10.25 1.33 -2.01
CA GLY A 153 -9.52 1.81 -0.84
C GLY A 153 -8.03 1.58 -0.91
N LEU A 154 -7.36 2.19 0.06
CA LEU A 154 -5.94 2.03 0.35
C LEU A 154 -5.77 1.60 1.80
N ALA A 155 -5.00 0.54 2.04
CA ALA A 155 -4.55 0.12 3.36
C ALA A 155 -3.04 0.26 3.47
N VAL A 156 -2.56 0.95 4.51
CA VAL A 156 -1.14 1.16 4.76
C VAL A 156 -0.79 0.89 6.23
N LEU A 157 0.42 0.43 6.46
CA LEU A 157 0.93 0.28 7.81
C LEU A 157 1.17 1.66 8.44
N ILE A 158 1.74 2.60 7.68
CA ILE A 158 2.14 3.93 8.16
C ILE A 158 1.52 5.01 7.28
N GLU A 159 1.02 6.05 7.92
CA GLU A 159 0.62 7.30 7.28
C GLU A 159 1.45 8.46 7.82
N LEU A 160 2.07 9.22 6.92
CA LEU A 160 2.75 10.47 7.24
C LEU A 160 1.75 11.63 7.07
N ALA A 161 0.95 11.87 8.10
CA ALA A 161 -0.20 12.78 8.04
C ALA A 161 0.17 14.21 7.64
N ALA A 162 1.37 14.67 8.03
CA ALA A 162 1.88 15.99 7.67
C ALA A 162 1.99 16.20 6.16
N LEU A 163 2.15 15.13 5.35
CA LEU A 163 2.26 15.19 3.89
C LEU A 163 0.90 15.21 3.17
N ASN A 164 -0.20 15.11 3.91
CA ASN A 164 -1.56 15.25 3.39
C ASN A 164 -1.94 14.32 2.22
N GLY A 165 -1.33 13.13 2.12
CA GLY A 165 -1.56 12.20 1.01
C GLY A 165 -3.02 11.76 0.81
N ARG A 166 -3.85 11.81 1.86
CA ARG A 166 -5.30 11.54 1.74
C ARG A 166 -6.03 12.50 0.82
N LYS A 167 -5.54 13.75 0.64
CA LYS A 167 -6.24 14.76 -0.15
C LYS A 167 -6.40 14.37 -1.61
N ILE A 168 -5.40 13.70 -2.18
CA ILE A 168 -5.45 13.25 -3.57
C ILE A 168 -6.17 11.92 -3.77
N LEU A 169 -6.57 11.26 -2.67
CA LEU A 169 -7.26 9.97 -2.64
C LEU A 169 -8.71 10.12 -2.16
N SER A 170 -9.33 11.27 -2.44
CA SER A 170 -10.65 11.66 -1.89
C SER A 170 -11.80 10.75 -2.33
N ASP A 171 -11.62 10.00 -3.41
CA ASP A 171 -12.58 9.03 -3.96
C ASP A 171 -12.39 7.60 -3.44
N MET A 172 -11.41 7.38 -2.55
CA MET A 172 -11.11 6.08 -1.97
C MET A 172 -11.12 6.12 -0.43
N THR A 173 -11.48 4.99 0.16
CA THR A 173 -11.36 4.82 1.62
C THR A 173 -9.90 4.57 2.00
N VAL A 174 -9.29 5.45 2.81
CA VAL A 174 -7.93 5.24 3.30
C VAL A 174 -7.95 4.71 4.73
N ARG A 175 -7.23 3.62 4.97
CA ARG A 175 -7.01 2.98 6.26
C ARG A 175 -5.52 2.95 6.57
N SER A 176 -5.13 3.43 7.73
CA SER A 176 -3.75 3.38 8.23
C SER A 176 -3.71 2.79 9.63
N VAL A 177 -2.70 1.99 9.94
CA VAL A 177 -2.51 1.38 11.26
C VAL A 177 -1.82 2.36 12.20
N LEU A 178 -0.78 3.03 11.73
CA LEU A 178 -0.01 4.04 12.47
C LEU A 178 -0.06 5.37 11.71
N SER A 179 -0.19 6.48 12.47
CA SER A 179 -0.12 7.84 11.92
C SER A 179 0.98 8.65 12.62
N TYR A 180 1.74 9.44 11.87
CA TYR A 180 2.83 10.32 12.29
C TYR A 180 2.67 11.71 11.70
#